data_484c616d03049b0127badc69d293b601
#
_entry.id   484c616d03049b0127badc69d293b601
#
_cell.length_a   1.000
_cell.length_b   1.000
_cell.length_c   1.000
_cell.angle_alpha   90.00
_cell.angle_beta   90.00
_cell.angle_gamma   90.00
#
_symmetry.space_group_name_H-M   'P 1'
#
loop_
_entity.id
_entity.type
_entity.pdbx_description
1 polymer ?
#
loop_
_entity_poly.entity_id
_entity_poly.type
_entity_poly.pdbx_seq_one_letter_code
_entity_poly.pdbx_strand_id
1 'polypeptide(L)'
;MPDTALLVIDMQSALLSDAHDVATCLRTVANLTRQARSAGVPIIYLRQRLHDLPAGLSDVHPAVAPRSGDTVLDKDSADSFLDTGLGDLLNERAVRRVIITGFATEYCVDSTSRSALSRGYDLVLVSDGHTTPARPPGAAPSAAQIIAHHNTTLSAIQYAGRSITVVSAAHIHFDAAPAS
;
A
#
# COMPACT_ATOMS: atom_id res chain seq x y z
N MET A 1 -0.16 19.75 9.42
CA MET A 1 0.38 18.43 9.05
C MET A 1 -0.44 17.93 7.87
N PRO A 2 0.13 17.22 6.93
CA PRO A 2 -0.65 16.64 5.85
C PRO A 2 -1.70 15.68 6.43
N ASP A 3 -2.94 15.79 5.97
CA ASP A 3 -4.04 14.90 6.35
C ASP A 3 -4.02 13.56 5.59
N THR A 4 -2.86 13.22 5.08
CA THR A 4 -2.61 12.07 4.20
C THR A 4 -1.50 11.18 4.77
N ALA A 5 -1.61 9.87 4.61
CA ALA A 5 -0.56 8.90 4.90
C ALA A 5 -0.33 7.97 3.71
N LEU A 6 0.93 7.53 3.50
CA LEU A 6 1.28 6.49 2.54
C LEU A 6 1.36 5.14 3.26
N LEU A 7 0.55 4.19 2.82
CA LEU A 7 0.58 2.81 3.28
C LEU A 7 1.37 1.95 2.30
N VAL A 8 2.37 1.24 2.80
CA VAL A 8 3.21 0.31 2.05
C VAL A 8 2.94 -1.09 2.60
N ILE A 9 2.13 -1.87 1.87
CA ILE A 9 1.56 -3.13 2.35
C ILE A 9 2.43 -4.29 1.86
N ASP A 10 2.90 -5.13 2.78
CA ASP A 10 3.50 -6.45 2.56
C ASP A 10 4.61 -6.52 1.49
N MET A 11 5.39 -5.44 1.35
CA MET A 11 6.52 -5.40 0.41
C MET A 11 7.74 -6.15 0.98
N GLN A 12 7.53 -7.43 1.38
CA GLN A 12 8.50 -8.30 2.03
C GLN A 12 9.22 -9.20 1.02
N SER A 13 10.50 -9.48 1.26
CA SER A 13 11.36 -10.22 0.31
C SER A 13 10.78 -11.58 -0.07
N ALA A 14 10.25 -12.35 0.91
CA ALA A 14 9.66 -13.66 0.64
C ALA A 14 8.40 -13.57 -0.22
N LEU A 15 7.53 -12.59 0.04
CA LEU A 15 6.26 -12.43 -0.68
C LEU A 15 6.47 -11.95 -2.13
N LEU A 16 7.55 -11.23 -2.37
CA LEU A 16 7.86 -10.66 -3.68
C LEU A 16 8.71 -11.58 -4.57
N SER A 17 9.12 -12.75 -4.08
CA SER A 17 10.06 -13.64 -4.79
C SER A 17 9.56 -14.09 -6.17
N ASP A 18 8.25 -14.23 -6.33
CA ASP A 18 7.57 -14.62 -7.57
C ASP A 18 6.48 -13.62 -8.00
N ALA A 19 6.56 -12.37 -7.53
CA ALA A 19 5.58 -11.35 -7.87
C ALA A 19 5.72 -10.89 -9.34
N HIS A 20 4.56 -10.58 -9.95
CA HIS A 20 4.48 -10.06 -11.32
C HIS A 20 5.11 -8.67 -11.41
N ASP A 21 6.01 -8.49 -12.39
CA ASP A 21 6.72 -7.22 -12.65
C ASP A 21 7.23 -6.50 -11.37
N VAL A 22 7.79 -7.29 -10.47
CA VAL A 22 8.22 -6.82 -9.14
C VAL A 22 9.21 -5.66 -9.23
N ALA A 23 10.09 -5.67 -10.21
CA ALA A 23 11.11 -4.62 -10.35
C ALA A 23 10.49 -3.23 -10.63
N THR A 24 9.45 -3.18 -11.45
CA THR A 24 8.72 -1.93 -11.72
C THR A 24 7.97 -1.47 -10.47
N CYS A 25 7.23 -2.36 -9.81
CA CYS A 25 6.51 -2.04 -8.59
C CYS A 25 7.46 -1.51 -7.49
N LEU A 26 8.59 -2.16 -7.26
CA LEU A 26 9.60 -1.72 -6.29
C LEU A 26 10.14 -0.33 -6.61
N ARG A 27 10.43 -0.04 -7.88
CA ARG A 27 10.88 1.31 -8.28
C ARG A 27 9.81 2.37 -8.03
N THR A 28 8.57 2.07 -8.34
CA THR A 28 7.42 2.96 -8.11
C THR A 28 7.27 3.27 -6.63
N VAL A 29 7.21 2.24 -5.77
CA VAL A 29 7.06 2.40 -4.32
C VAL A 29 8.27 3.12 -3.69
N ALA A 30 9.50 2.80 -4.13
CA ALA A 30 10.71 3.49 -3.67
C ALA A 30 10.68 4.99 -4.01
N ASN A 31 10.19 5.36 -5.19
CA ASN A 31 10.04 6.77 -5.58
C ASN A 31 8.99 7.48 -4.72
N LEU A 32 7.82 6.85 -4.51
CA LEU A 32 6.76 7.41 -3.68
C LEU A 32 7.19 7.60 -2.23
N THR A 33 7.85 6.60 -1.63
CA THR A 33 8.33 6.72 -0.24
C THR A 33 9.37 7.84 -0.09
N ARG A 34 10.23 8.04 -1.10
CA ARG A 34 11.19 9.16 -1.11
C ARG A 34 10.46 10.50 -1.17
N GLN A 35 9.47 10.64 -2.06
CA GLN A 35 8.69 11.89 -2.19
C GLN A 35 7.86 12.17 -0.94
N ALA A 36 7.19 11.15 -0.38
CA ALA A 36 6.41 11.28 0.85
C ALA A 36 7.29 11.78 2.02
N ARG A 37 8.49 11.19 2.20
CA ARG A 37 9.44 11.67 3.22
C ARG A 37 9.86 13.11 3.01
N SER A 38 10.17 13.51 1.77
CA SER A 38 10.55 14.89 1.46
C SER A 38 9.43 15.90 1.75
N ALA A 39 8.17 15.46 1.66
CA ALA A 39 7.00 16.27 1.95
C ALA A 39 6.52 16.16 3.41
N GLY A 40 7.18 15.38 4.26
CA GLY A 40 6.77 15.15 5.64
C GLY A 40 5.48 14.33 5.78
N VAL A 41 5.08 13.58 4.74
CA VAL A 41 3.92 12.70 4.76
C VAL A 41 4.28 11.42 5.52
N PRO A 42 3.50 11.01 6.54
CA PRO A 42 3.72 9.77 7.27
C PRO A 42 3.73 8.56 6.34
N ILE A 43 4.72 7.68 6.53
CA ILE A 43 4.79 6.40 5.84
C ILE A 43 4.60 5.29 6.87
N ILE A 44 3.64 4.41 6.59
CA ILE A 44 3.30 3.29 7.45
C ILE A 44 3.45 2.01 6.64
N TYR A 45 4.38 1.18 7.07
CA TYR A 45 4.60 -0.15 6.53
C TYR A 45 3.73 -1.14 7.28
N LEU A 46 2.94 -1.90 6.54
CA LEU A 46 2.18 -3.04 7.03
C LEU A 46 2.96 -4.29 6.65
N ARG A 47 3.30 -5.11 7.63
CA ARG A 47 4.12 -6.31 7.42
C ARG A 47 3.35 -7.54 7.87
N GLN A 48 3.09 -8.45 6.93
CA GLN A 48 2.47 -9.74 7.25
C GLN A 48 3.40 -10.56 8.12
N ARG A 49 2.91 -11.09 9.24
CA ARG A 49 3.68 -12.09 10.00
C ARG A 49 3.78 -13.37 9.20
N LEU A 50 5.01 -13.74 8.88
CA LEU A 50 5.34 -14.95 8.15
C LEU A 50 6.09 -15.86 9.14
N HIS A 51 5.40 -16.92 9.56
CA HIS A 51 5.98 -17.89 10.49
C HIS A 51 6.94 -18.83 9.76
N ASP A 52 7.94 -19.33 10.47
CA ASP A 52 8.87 -20.38 10.00
C ASP A 52 9.76 -20.00 8.81
N LEU A 53 9.98 -18.70 8.57
CA LEU A 53 10.92 -18.26 7.55
C LEU A 53 12.31 -17.93 8.14
N PRO A 54 13.38 -18.15 7.36
CA PRO A 54 14.71 -17.68 7.73
C PRO A 54 14.74 -16.16 7.97
N ALA A 55 15.62 -15.72 8.86
CA ALA A 55 15.84 -14.32 9.16
C ALA A 55 16.11 -13.51 7.86
N GLY A 56 15.49 -12.33 7.76
CA GLY A 56 15.62 -11.43 6.61
C GLY A 56 14.64 -11.69 5.47
N LEU A 57 14.08 -12.89 5.33
CA LEU A 57 13.08 -13.15 4.28
C LEU A 57 11.71 -12.55 4.61
N SER A 58 11.37 -12.46 5.88
CA SER A 58 10.16 -11.78 6.37
C SER A 58 10.31 -10.27 6.43
N ASP A 59 11.50 -9.74 6.22
CA ASP A 59 11.73 -8.30 6.25
C ASP A 59 11.23 -7.60 4.98
N VAL A 60 10.95 -6.31 5.11
CA VAL A 60 10.63 -5.46 3.96
C VAL A 60 11.81 -5.47 2.99
N HIS A 61 11.50 -5.62 1.70
CA HIS A 61 12.50 -5.71 0.64
C HIS A 61 13.46 -4.51 0.69
N PRO A 62 14.79 -4.72 0.57
CA PRO A 62 15.80 -3.67 0.74
C PRO A 62 15.58 -2.41 -0.12
N ALA A 63 15.05 -2.58 -1.34
CA ALA A 63 14.78 -1.45 -2.25
C ALA A 63 13.74 -0.44 -1.71
N VAL A 64 12.90 -0.86 -0.77
CA VAL A 64 11.83 -0.05 -0.17
C VAL A 64 11.87 -0.08 1.35
N ALA A 65 12.99 -0.43 1.95
CA ALA A 65 13.14 -0.58 3.40
C ALA A 65 12.70 0.67 4.17
N PRO A 66 12.06 0.49 5.33
CA PRO A 66 11.72 1.59 6.23
C PRO A 66 12.97 2.36 6.67
N ARG A 67 12.83 3.65 6.91
CA ARG A 67 13.87 4.52 7.47
C ARG A 67 13.46 5.05 8.83
N SER A 68 14.40 5.67 9.52
CA SER A 68 14.09 6.39 10.76
C SER A 68 12.97 7.39 10.53
N GLY A 69 11.95 7.37 11.39
CA GLY A 69 10.73 8.17 11.27
C GLY A 69 9.55 7.48 10.55
N ASP A 70 9.79 6.39 9.81
CA ASP A 70 8.70 5.57 9.28
C ASP A 70 8.13 4.65 10.39
N THR A 71 6.85 4.32 10.29
CA THR A 71 6.21 3.38 11.23
C THR A 71 6.10 2.00 10.58
N VAL A 72 6.35 0.94 11.34
CA VAL A 72 6.13 -0.45 10.91
C VAL A 72 5.13 -1.10 11.85
N LEU A 73 4.06 -1.66 11.30
CA LEU A 73 3.05 -2.42 12.01
C LEU A 73 2.98 -3.84 11.46
N ASP A 74 2.99 -4.82 12.34
CA ASP A 74 2.79 -6.21 11.98
C ASP A 74 1.31 -6.56 11.98
N LYS A 75 0.88 -7.44 11.06
CA LYS A 75 -0.49 -7.91 10.93
C LYS A 75 -0.54 -9.40 10.64
N ASP A 76 -1.65 -10.03 11.00
CA ASP A 76 -1.93 -11.45 10.76
C ASP A 76 -3.02 -11.67 9.71
N SER A 77 -3.69 -10.60 9.28
CA SER A 77 -4.84 -10.64 8.38
C SER A 77 -4.58 -9.88 7.08
N ALA A 78 -5.38 -10.15 6.05
CA ALA A 78 -5.34 -9.38 4.80
C ALA A 78 -5.76 -7.92 5.01
N ASP A 79 -6.73 -7.66 5.88
CA ASP A 79 -7.11 -6.31 6.30
C ASP A 79 -6.07 -5.74 7.27
N SER A 80 -5.39 -4.68 6.86
CA SER A 80 -4.37 -4.02 7.67
C SER A 80 -4.90 -3.29 8.91
N PHE A 81 -6.21 -3.10 9.02
CA PHE A 81 -6.85 -2.50 10.19
C PHE A 81 -7.25 -3.53 11.26
N LEU A 82 -7.39 -4.81 10.85
CA LEU A 82 -7.89 -5.85 11.75
C LEU A 82 -6.80 -6.24 12.76
N ASP A 83 -7.10 -6.06 14.04
CA ASP A 83 -6.23 -6.39 15.18
C ASP A 83 -4.83 -5.74 15.10
N THR A 84 -4.76 -4.52 14.52
CA THR A 84 -3.56 -3.70 14.48
C THR A 84 -3.82 -2.30 15.06
N GLY A 85 -2.74 -1.58 15.37
CA GLY A 85 -2.82 -0.17 15.77
C GLY A 85 -2.99 0.83 14.63
N LEU A 86 -3.28 0.40 13.39
CA LEU A 86 -3.32 1.29 12.23
C LEU A 86 -4.38 2.38 12.37
N GLY A 87 -5.60 2.01 12.78
CA GLY A 87 -6.70 2.97 12.94
C GLY A 87 -6.38 4.06 13.95
N ASP A 88 -5.87 3.68 15.12
CA ASP A 88 -5.49 4.62 16.19
C ASP A 88 -4.36 5.55 15.74
N LEU A 89 -3.34 5.00 15.11
CA LEU A 89 -2.22 5.76 14.56
C LEU A 89 -2.64 6.82 13.53
N LEU A 90 -3.56 6.45 12.63
CA LEU A 90 -4.09 7.37 11.62
C LEU A 90 -4.94 8.47 12.28
N ASN A 91 -5.76 8.12 13.27
CA ASN A 91 -6.58 9.07 14.02
C ASN A 91 -5.72 10.04 14.85
N GLU A 92 -4.71 9.56 15.57
CA GLU A 92 -3.77 10.39 16.32
C GLU A 92 -3.05 11.43 15.44
N ARG A 93 -2.80 11.07 14.18
CA ARG A 93 -2.17 11.93 13.18
C ARG A 93 -3.15 12.79 12.39
N ALA A 94 -4.45 12.74 12.72
CA ALA A 94 -5.53 13.43 12.01
C ALA A 94 -5.54 13.13 10.49
N VAL A 95 -5.15 11.91 10.10
CA VAL A 95 -5.16 11.46 8.71
C VAL A 95 -6.60 11.28 8.25
N ARG A 96 -6.92 11.77 7.07
CA ARG A 96 -8.24 11.67 6.41
C ARG A 96 -8.16 10.90 5.09
N ARG A 97 -6.99 10.82 4.50
CA ARG A 97 -6.74 10.17 3.21
C ARG A 97 -5.59 9.17 3.34
N VAL A 98 -5.77 8.01 2.77
CA VAL A 98 -4.70 7.01 2.65
C VAL A 98 -4.35 6.78 1.19
N ILE A 99 -3.05 6.75 0.91
CA ILE A 99 -2.49 6.36 -0.39
C ILE A 99 -1.98 4.94 -0.21
N ILE A 100 -2.46 4.00 -1.02
CA ILE A 100 -2.20 2.57 -0.85
C ILE A 100 -1.31 2.05 -1.98
N THR A 101 -0.26 1.31 -1.59
CA THR A 101 0.67 0.58 -2.45
C THR A 101 0.93 -0.80 -1.84
N GLY A 102 1.47 -1.72 -2.62
CA GLY A 102 2.04 -2.95 -2.06
C GLY A 102 1.60 -4.26 -2.69
N PHE A 103 1.50 -5.30 -1.85
CA PHE A 103 1.28 -6.70 -2.23
C PHE A 103 0.22 -7.34 -1.31
N ALA A 104 -0.64 -8.25 -1.71
CA ALA A 104 -0.95 -8.55 -3.11
C ALA A 104 -2.27 -7.87 -3.48
N THR A 105 -2.39 -7.50 -4.75
CA THR A 105 -3.53 -6.73 -5.30
C THR A 105 -4.89 -7.21 -4.81
N GLU A 106 -5.22 -8.49 -5.05
CA GLU A 106 -6.52 -9.10 -4.75
C GLU A 106 -6.68 -9.55 -3.30
N TYR A 107 -5.65 -9.42 -2.48
CA TYR A 107 -5.66 -9.79 -1.07
C TYR A 107 -5.51 -8.56 -0.16
N CYS A 108 -4.31 -8.30 0.32
CA CYS A 108 -4.08 -7.29 1.35
C CYS A 108 -4.33 -5.87 0.84
N VAL A 109 -4.04 -5.59 -0.44
CA VAL A 109 -4.28 -4.27 -1.04
C VAL A 109 -5.79 -4.01 -1.16
N ASP A 110 -6.57 -4.94 -1.74
CA ASP A 110 -8.02 -4.78 -1.89
C ASP A 110 -8.72 -4.76 -0.52
N SER A 111 -8.40 -5.72 0.37
CA SER A 111 -9.00 -5.79 1.71
C SER A 111 -8.77 -4.51 2.51
N THR A 112 -7.54 -4.00 2.54
CA THR A 112 -7.21 -2.77 3.26
C THR A 112 -7.86 -1.54 2.62
N SER A 113 -7.95 -1.48 1.28
CA SER A 113 -8.61 -0.39 0.57
C SER A 113 -10.09 -0.28 0.94
N ARG A 114 -10.81 -1.38 0.94
CA ARG A 114 -12.24 -1.43 1.33
C ARG A 114 -12.43 -1.13 2.81
N SER A 115 -11.57 -1.65 3.66
CA SER A 115 -11.61 -1.36 5.10
C SER A 115 -11.35 0.11 5.40
N ALA A 116 -10.40 0.75 4.72
CA ALA A 116 -10.15 2.19 4.84
C ALA A 116 -11.40 3.01 4.49
N LEU A 117 -12.05 2.71 3.36
CA LEU A 117 -13.28 3.38 2.94
C LEU A 117 -14.41 3.20 3.95
N SER A 118 -14.61 1.98 4.45
CA SER A 118 -15.64 1.67 5.47
C SER A 118 -15.39 2.38 6.79
N ARG A 119 -14.12 2.68 7.12
CA ARG A 119 -13.70 3.41 8.33
C ARG A 119 -13.70 4.93 8.15
N GLY A 120 -14.01 5.40 6.97
CA GLY A 120 -14.20 6.84 6.74
C GLY A 120 -13.00 7.56 6.13
N TYR A 121 -11.97 6.85 5.66
CA TYR A 121 -10.86 7.46 4.94
C TYR A 121 -11.17 7.65 3.46
N ASP A 122 -10.68 8.72 2.87
CA ASP A 122 -10.54 8.85 1.43
C ASP A 122 -9.42 7.94 0.93
N LEU A 123 -9.58 7.36 -0.26
CA LEU A 123 -8.65 6.39 -0.84
C LEU A 123 -7.98 6.93 -2.09
N VAL A 124 -6.67 6.80 -2.14
CA VAL A 124 -5.89 6.86 -3.39
C VAL A 124 -5.20 5.51 -3.58
N LEU A 125 -5.62 4.73 -4.57
CA LEU A 125 -4.89 3.53 -4.98
C LEU A 125 -3.87 3.91 -6.05
N VAL A 126 -2.62 3.54 -5.85
CA VAL A 126 -1.55 3.76 -6.83
C VAL A 126 -1.59 2.66 -7.87
N SER A 127 -2.14 2.92 -9.05
CA SER A 127 -2.47 1.92 -10.07
C SER A 127 -1.27 1.10 -10.60
N ASP A 128 -0.07 1.65 -10.50
CA ASP A 128 1.22 1.03 -10.85
C ASP A 128 2.13 0.81 -9.63
N GLY A 129 1.59 0.96 -8.42
CA GLY A 129 2.28 0.81 -7.15
C GLY A 129 1.90 -0.45 -6.38
N HIS A 130 1.16 -1.37 -6.98
CA HIS A 130 0.82 -2.65 -6.38
C HIS A 130 1.03 -3.79 -7.38
N THR A 131 1.22 -5.00 -6.86
CA THR A 131 1.40 -6.20 -7.67
C THR A 131 0.82 -7.43 -7.00
N THR A 132 0.88 -8.57 -7.64
CA THR A 132 0.34 -9.86 -7.20
C THR A 132 1.27 -11.00 -7.61
N PRO A 133 1.13 -12.22 -7.07
CA PRO A 133 1.93 -13.36 -7.53
C PRO A 133 1.84 -13.56 -9.04
N ALA A 134 2.95 -13.90 -9.67
CA ALA A 134 2.95 -14.31 -11.06
C ALA A 134 2.05 -15.51 -11.26
N ARG A 135 1.41 -15.59 -12.40
CA ARG A 135 0.52 -16.71 -12.76
C ARG A 135 1.18 -17.55 -13.87
N PRO A 136 0.99 -18.86 -13.86
CA PRO A 136 1.53 -19.69 -14.93
C PRO A 136 0.93 -19.28 -16.30
N PRO A 137 1.67 -19.51 -17.40
CA PRO A 137 1.16 -19.23 -18.74
C PRO A 137 -0.21 -19.88 -18.97
N GLY A 138 -1.15 -19.12 -19.52
CA GLY A 138 -2.52 -19.59 -19.76
C GLY A 138 -3.46 -19.56 -18.55
N ALA A 139 -2.99 -19.17 -17.37
CA ALA A 139 -3.87 -18.96 -16.22
C ALA A 139 -4.84 -17.79 -16.48
N ALA A 140 -6.10 -17.98 -16.11
CA ALA A 140 -7.13 -16.96 -16.18
C ALA A 140 -7.74 -16.73 -14.78
N PRO A 141 -7.71 -15.50 -14.26
CA PRO A 141 -7.07 -14.33 -14.83
C PRO A 141 -5.53 -14.34 -14.70
N SER A 142 -4.83 -13.71 -15.62
CA SER A 142 -3.39 -13.43 -15.49
C SER A 142 -3.14 -12.36 -14.40
N ALA A 143 -1.89 -12.25 -13.91
CA ALA A 143 -1.53 -11.23 -12.93
C ALA A 143 -1.87 -9.80 -13.42
N ALA A 144 -1.55 -9.49 -14.68
CA ALA A 144 -1.88 -8.19 -15.26
C ALA A 144 -3.39 -7.94 -15.33
N GLN A 145 -4.20 -8.97 -15.62
CA GLN A 145 -5.66 -8.86 -15.61
C GLN A 145 -6.21 -8.66 -14.20
N ILE A 146 -5.64 -9.29 -13.18
CA ILE A 146 -6.00 -9.07 -11.78
C ILE A 146 -5.76 -7.60 -11.38
N ILE A 147 -4.58 -7.07 -11.67
CA ILE A 147 -4.22 -5.68 -11.38
C ILE A 147 -5.18 -4.73 -12.10
N ALA A 148 -5.39 -4.92 -13.41
CA ALA A 148 -6.29 -4.08 -14.19
C ALA A 148 -7.74 -4.15 -13.70
N HIS A 149 -8.22 -5.33 -13.32
CA HIS A 149 -9.56 -5.53 -12.76
C HIS A 149 -9.75 -4.77 -11.45
N HIS A 150 -8.79 -4.86 -10.51
CA HIS A 150 -8.89 -4.14 -9.23
C HIS A 150 -8.79 -2.64 -9.39
N ASN A 151 -7.92 -2.14 -10.28
CA ASN A 151 -7.88 -0.74 -10.64
C ASN A 151 -9.23 -0.24 -11.17
N THR A 152 -9.85 -0.98 -12.07
CA THR A 152 -11.18 -0.65 -12.64
C THR A 152 -12.26 -0.73 -11.57
N THR A 153 -12.29 -1.79 -10.78
CA THR A 153 -13.32 -1.99 -9.75
C THR A 153 -13.26 -0.90 -8.69
N LEU A 154 -12.07 -0.57 -8.17
CA LEU A 154 -11.92 0.48 -7.16
C LEU A 154 -12.16 1.88 -7.71
N SER A 155 -11.93 2.12 -9.01
CA SER A 155 -12.29 3.40 -9.64
C SER A 155 -13.80 3.60 -9.83
N ALA A 156 -14.57 2.50 -9.89
CA ALA A 156 -16.01 2.51 -10.15
C ALA A 156 -16.87 2.38 -8.89
N ILE A 157 -16.33 1.80 -7.80
CA ILE A 157 -17.07 1.59 -6.56
C ILE A 157 -17.37 2.92 -5.87
N GLN A 158 -18.50 2.97 -5.16
CA GLN A 158 -18.92 4.17 -4.44
C GLN A 158 -19.04 3.89 -2.94
N TYR A 159 -18.52 4.81 -2.16
CA TYR A 159 -18.72 4.88 -0.71
C TYR A 159 -19.23 6.26 -0.35
N ALA A 160 -20.41 6.34 0.26
CA ALA A 160 -21.07 7.60 0.58
C ALA A 160 -20.16 8.52 1.42
N GLY A 161 -19.94 9.73 0.93
CA GLY A 161 -19.11 10.73 1.59
C GLY A 161 -17.60 10.45 1.57
N ARG A 162 -17.11 9.54 0.70
CA ARG A 162 -15.68 9.25 0.51
C ARG A 162 -15.26 9.49 -0.93
N SER A 163 -14.07 10.02 -1.11
CA SER A 163 -13.44 10.10 -2.42
C SER A 163 -12.59 8.86 -2.68
N ILE A 164 -12.63 8.37 -3.91
CA ILE A 164 -11.82 7.25 -4.36
C ILE A 164 -11.12 7.67 -5.64
N THR A 165 -9.81 7.56 -5.65
CA THR A 165 -8.98 7.92 -6.80
C THR A 165 -8.06 6.75 -7.11
N VAL A 166 -8.00 6.33 -8.36
CA VAL A 166 -7.06 5.33 -8.86
C VAL A 166 -6.19 6.01 -9.91
N VAL A 167 -4.92 6.23 -9.60
CA VAL A 167 -3.98 6.98 -10.46
C VAL A 167 -2.60 6.37 -10.42
N SER A 168 -1.81 6.58 -11.47
CA SER A 168 -0.40 6.20 -11.45
C SER A 168 0.42 7.08 -10.50
N ALA A 169 1.54 6.55 -10.04
CA ALA A 169 2.46 7.27 -9.15
C ALA A 169 2.92 8.62 -9.72
N ALA A 170 2.99 8.74 -11.05
CA ALA A 170 3.36 9.98 -11.73
C ALA A 170 2.37 11.15 -11.49
N HIS A 171 1.15 10.85 -11.11
CA HIS A 171 0.09 11.83 -10.83
C HIS A 171 -0.14 12.04 -9.33
N ILE A 172 0.66 11.44 -8.47
CA ILE A 172 0.60 11.67 -7.03
C ILE A 172 1.53 12.82 -6.68
N HIS A 173 0.95 13.84 -6.09
CA HIS A 173 1.68 15.00 -5.58
C HIS A 173 1.50 15.05 -4.06
N PHE A 174 2.60 15.09 -3.35
CA PHE A 174 2.62 15.33 -1.92
C PHE A 174 2.84 16.83 -1.70
N ASP A 175 1.83 17.52 -1.19
CA ASP A 175 1.99 18.91 -0.82
C ASP A 175 3.02 19.03 0.32
N ALA A 176 4.00 19.89 0.14
CA ALA A 176 4.96 20.16 1.20
C ALA A 176 4.21 20.71 2.42
N ALA A 177 4.58 20.27 3.61
CA ALA A 177 4.10 20.89 4.83
C ALA A 177 4.41 22.40 4.78
N PRO A 178 3.46 23.29 5.13
CA PRO A 178 3.77 24.72 5.19
C PRO A 178 4.98 24.92 6.10
N ALA A 179 5.95 25.69 5.63
CA ALA A 179 7.12 26.06 6.41
C ALA A 179 6.65 26.74 7.69
N SER A 180 7.01 26.20 8.85
CA SER A 180 6.73 26.73 10.18
C SER A 180 7.64 27.90 10.51
#